data_33f705f3f869f67c5d928057c4615d81
#
_entry.id   33f705f3f869f67c5d928057c4615d81
#
_cell.length_a   1.000
_cell.length_b   1.000
_cell.length_c   1.000
_cell.angle_alpha   90.00
_cell.angle_beta   90.00
_cell.angle_gamma   90.00
#
_symmetry.space_group_name_H-M   'P 1'
#
loop_
_entity.id
_entity.type
_entity.pdbx_description
1 polymer ?
#
loop_
_entity_poly.entity_id
_entity_poly.type
_entity_poly.pdbx_seq_one_letter_code
_entity_poly.pdbx_strand_id
1 'polypeptide(L)'
;MSHIEQSYAEAVARGAQRDVVGAVGLAGKRAPLATALLRLFVGDNRAARDIVHIMAGMLVGKAYRLGHEIARVQAEDMARAVLAWHRDGRCKHCDGHGFLKLDGAPGLSDQQCQHCRGSGRIPFDRQFPMERLELARWLAAEVDREQQIAGVEAMRRLAQRMP
;
A
#
# COMPACT_ATOMS: atom_id res chain seq x y z
N MET A 1 -17.82 -27.60 10.33
CA MET A 1 -16.39 -27.85 10.01
C MET A 1 -15.74 -28.47 11.23
N SER A 2 -15.08 -29.62 11.06
CA SER A 2 -14.38 -30.29 12.16
C SER A 2 -13.11 -29.52 12.53
N HIS A 3 -12.68 -29.65 13.79
CA HIS A 3 -11.41 -29.04 14.29
C HIS A 3 -10.20 -29.44 13.43
N ILE A 4 -10.24 -30.63 12.81
CA ILE A 4 -9.20 -31.16 11.93
C ILE A 4 -9.17 -30.39 10.60
N GLU A 5 -10.32 -30.07 10.01
CA GLU A 5 -10.40 -29.27 8.77
C GLU A 5 -9.91 -27.85 8.95
N GLN A 6 -10.22 -27.23 10.09
CA GLN A 6 -9.68 -25.90 10.44
C GLN A 6 -8.15 -25.92 10.61
N SER A 7 -7.62 -26.91 11.34
CA SER A 7 -6.17 -27.04 11.55
C SER A 7 -5.43 -27.32 10.24
N TYR A 8 -6.03 -28.09 9.33
CA TYR A 8 -5.44 -28.36 8.01
C TYR A 8 -5.47 -27.11 7.11
N ALA A 9 -6.57 -26.38 7.08
CA ALA A 9 -6.69 -25.12 6.32
C ALA A 9 -5.69 -24.07 6.81
N GLU A 10 -5.51 -23.95 8.14
CA GLU A 10 -4.52 -23.05 8.73
C GLU A 10 -3.06 -23.49 8.46
N ALA A 11 -2.79 -24.79 8.41
CA ALA A 11 -1.47 -25.31 8.08
C ALA A 11 -1.13 -25.09 6.61
N VAL A 12 -2.09 -25.29 5.71
CA VAL A 12 -1.95 -25.01 4.28
C VAL A 12 -1.75 -23.51 4.03
N ALA A 13 -2.53 -22.65 4.69
CA ALA A 13 -2.40 -21.20 4.59
C ALA A 13 -1.03 -20.73 5.07
N ARG A 14 -0.52 -21.28 6.20
CA ARG A 14 0.82 -20.97 6.73
C ARG A 14 1.92 -21.47 5.82
N GLY A 15 1.77 -22.63 5.19
CA GLY A 15 2.70 -23.17 4.20
C GLY A 15 2.78 -22.27 2.96
N ALA A 16 1.64 -21.95 2.37
CA ALA A 16 1.54 -21.04 1.23
C ALA A 16 2.13 -19.64 1.55
N GLN A 17 1.89 -19.14 2.74
CA GLN A 17 2.45 -17.85 3.19
C GLN A 17 3.97 -17.88 3.31
N ARG A 18 4.56 -18.98 3.81
CA ARG A 18 6.02 -19.17 3.87
C ARG A 18 6.66 -19.25 2.48
N ASP A 19 6.00 -19.92 1.54
CA ASP A 19 6.48 -20.06 0.17
C ASP A 19 6.42 -18.73 -0.59
N VAL A 20 5.37 -17.93 -0.37
CA VAL A 20 5.28 -16.56 -0.89
C VAL A 20 6.37 -15.68 -0.30
N VAL A 21 6.57 -15.70 1.02
CA VAL A 21 7.63 -14.93 1.70
C VAL A 21 9.02 -15.36 1.23
N GLY A 22 9.26 -16.64 1.02
CA GLY A 22 10.52 -17.16 0.49
C GLY A 22 10.78 -16.72 -0.96
N ALA A 23 9.75 -16.76 -1.81
CA ALA A 23 9.85 -16.30 -3.20
C ALA A 23 10.11 -14.78 -3.28
N VAL A 24 9.49 -14.03 -2.39
CA VAL A 24 9.65 -12.57 -2.24
C VAL A 24 11.04 -12.21 -1.70
N GLY A 25 11.57 -12.95 -0.74
CA GLY A 25 12.91 -12.73 -0.19
C GLY A 25 14.01 -12.82 -1.25
N LEU A 26 13.85 -13.69 -2.25
CA LEU A 26 14.78 -13.80 -3.39
C LEU A 26 14.62 -12.67 -4.41
N ALA A 27 13.41 -12.13 -4.58
CA ALA A 27 13.15 -10.94 -5.40
C ALA A 27 13.68 -9.66 -4.74
N GLY A 28 13.80 -9.65 -3.41
CA GLY A 28 14.15 -8.48 -2.60
C GLY A 28 15.53 -7.88 -2.85
N LYS A 29 16.47 -8.66 -3.40
CA LYS A 29 17.77 -8.12 -3.82
C LYS A 29 17.67 -7.19 -5.02
N ARG A 30 16.62 -7.33 -5.86
CA ARG A 30 16.38 -6.52 -7.06
C ARG A 30 15.28 -5.46 -6.87
N ALA A 31 14.40 -5.64 -5.89
CA ALA A 31 13.27 -4.77 -5.63
C ALA A 31 13.03 -4.62 -4.12
N PRO A 32 13.86 -3.86 -3.39
CA PRO A 32 13.78 -3.76 -1.93
C PRO A 32 12.45 -3.18 -1.43
N LEU A 33 11.86 -2.22 -2.16
CA LEU A 33 10.57 -1.63 -1.84
C LEU A 33 9.44 -2.67 -1.94
N ALA A 34 9.40 -3.41 -3.04
CA ALA A 34 8.42 -4.46 -3.26
C ALA A 34 8.45 -5.53 -2.17
N THR A 35 9.66 -5.96 -1.77
CA THR A 35 9.83 -6.93 -0.69
C THR A 35 9.34 -6.39 0.64
N ALA A 36 9.65 -5.15 0.97
CA ALA A 36 9.21 -4.53 2.22
C ALA A 36 7.68 -4.34 2.23
N LEU A 37 7.08 -3.96 1.11
CA LEU A 37 5.62 -3.85 0.96
C LEU A 37 4.93 -5.20 1.18
N LEU A 38 5.43 -6.28 0.57
CA LEU A 38 4.88 -7.62 0.77
C LEU A 38 5.00 -8.09 2.23
N ARG A 39 6.12 -7.84 2.90
CA ARG A 39 6.25 -8.10 4.34
C ARG A 39 5.20 -7.36 5.16
N LEU A 40 4.94 -6.10 4.82
CA LEU A 40 3.90 -5.30 5.48
C LEU A 40 2.50 -5.90 5.27
N PHE A 41 2.18 -6.35 4.06
CA PHE A 41 0.88 -6.96 3.74
C PHE A 41 0.65 -8.29 4.46
N VAL A 42 1.69 -9.09 4.70
CA VAL A 42 1.58 -10.32 5.50
C VAL A 42 1.63 -10.08 7.02
N GLY A 43 1.57 -8.81 7.45
CA GLY A 43 1.43 -8.42 8.85
C GLY A 43 2.73 -8.05 9.57
N ASP A 44 3.89 -8.03 8.90
CA ASP A 44 5.13 -7.53 9.48
C ASP A 44 5.15 -5.99 9.52
N ASN A 45 4.57 -5.43 10.58
CA ASN A 45 4.49 -3.97 10.75
C ASN A 45 5.88 -3.30 10.89
N ARG A 46 6.94 -4.05 11.20
CA ARG A 46 8.30 -3.49 11.27
C ARG A 46 8.79 -3.04 9.89
N ALA A 47 8.31 -3.69 8.82
CA ALA A 47 8.61 -3.32 7.44
C ALA A 47 8.17 -1.89 7.08
N ALA A 48 7.19 -1.30 7.78
CA ALA A 48 6.74 0.06 7.52
C ALA A 48 7.86 1.10 7.64
N ARG A 49 8.79 0.92 8.59
CA ARG A 49 9.96 1.81 8.76
C ARG A 49 10.90 1.69 7.57
N ASP A 50 11.18 0.47 7.12
CA ASP A 50 12.06 0.20 5.99
C ASP A 50 11.46 0.82 4.71
N ILE A 51 10.15 0.66 4.50
CA ILE A 51 9.40 1.24 3.38
C ILE A 51 9.55 2.76 3.36
N VAL A 52 9.28 3.43 4.48
CA VAL A 52 9.39 4.90 4.59
C VAL A 52 10.82 5.35 4.27
N HIS A 53 11.83 4.65 4.79
CA HIS A 53 13.23 4.97 4.53
C HIS A 53 13.58 4.85 3.04
N ILE A 54 13.16 3.77 2.37
CA ILE A 54 13.39 3.54 0.94
C ILE A 54 12.66 4.62 0.12
N MET A 55 11.37 4.83 0.38
CA MET A 55 10.55 5.82 -0.32
C MET A 55 11.09 7.24 -0.17
N ALA A 56 11.56 7.61 1.03
CA ALA A 56 12.18 8.90 1.25
C ALA A 56 13.49 9.07 0.46
N GLY A 57 14.30 8.01 0.36
CA GLY A 57 15.48 8.00 -0.51
C GLY A 57 15.14 8.21 -1.98
N MET A 58 14.07 7.55 -2.45
CA MET A 58 13.55 7.70 -3.82
C MET A 58 13.09 9.14 -4.09
N LEU A 59 12.36 9.76 -3.13
CA LEU A 59 11.92 11.16 -3.24
C LEU A 59 13.09 12.14 -3.32
N VAL A 60 14.10 12.00 -2.46
CA VAL A 60 15.30 12.83 -2.51
C VAL A 60 16.00 12.71 -3.86
N GLY A 61 16.19 11.48 -4.35
CA GLY A 61 16.80 11.24 -5.66
C GLY A 61 15.96 11.77 -6.83
N LYS A 62 14.62 11.70 -6.76
CA LYS A 62 13.74 12.27 -7.79
C LYS A 62 13.76 13.79 -7.75
N ALA A 63 13.66 14.41 -6.58
CA ALA A 63 13.73 15.86 -6.42
C ALA A 63 15.04 16.42 -6.97
N TYR A 64 16.16 15.80 -6.63
CA TYR A 64 17.48 16.20 -7.15
C TYR A 64 17.52 16.19 -8.69
N ARG A 65 16.98 15.15 -9.33
CA ARG A 65 16.92 15.07 -10.81
C ARG A 65 16.03 16.13 -11.44
N LEU A 66 15.07 16.66 -10.71
CA LEU A 66 14.19 17.75 -11.14
C LEU A 66 14.77 19.16 -10.80
N GLY A 67 15.95 19.22 -10.21
CA GLY A 67 16.55 20.48 -9.76
C GLY A 67 15.92 21.06 -8.49
N HIS A 68 15.21 20.25 -7.71
CA HIS A 68 14.60 20.63 -6.45
C HIS A 68 15.38 20.07 -5.26
N GLU A 69 15.41 20.82 -4.18
CA GLU A 69 15.91 20.33 -2.89
C GLU A 69 14.75 19.96 -1.98
N ILE A 70 14.86 18.82 -1.34
CA ILE A 70 13.94 18.36 -0.30
C ILE A 70 14.73 17.84 0.89
N ALA A 71 14.45 18.37 2.08
CA ALA A 71 15.08 17.87 3.29
C ALA A 71 14.64 16.43 3.59
N ARG A 72 15.54 15.61 4.14
CA ARG A 72 15.27 14.21 4.44
C ARG A 72 14.01 14.01 5.29
N VAL A 73 13.82 14.84 6.31
CA VAL A 73 12.64 14.81 7.18
C VAL A 73 11.36 15.03 6.38
N GLN A 74 11.35 15.99 5.47
CA GLN A 74 10.20 16.28 4.62
C GLN A 74 9.90 15.11 3.65
N ALA A 75 10.94 14.50 3.11
CA ALA A 75 10.79 13.29 2.26
C ALA A 75 10.20 12.11 3.06
N GLU A 76 10.61 11.93 4.31
CA GLU A 76 10.05 10.91 5.18
C GLU A 76 8.59 11.17 5.55
N ASP A 77 8.21 12.42 5.82
CA ASP A 77 6.81 12.79 6.10
C ASP A 77 5.92 12.55 4.88
N MET A 78 6.38 12.91 3.67
CA MET A 78 5.70 12.60 2.43
C MET A 78 5.58 11.09 2.21
N ALA A 79 6.64 10.34 2.44
CA ALA A 79 6.64 8.88 2.32
C ALA A 79 5.63 8.23 3.28
N ARG A 80 5.55 8.71 4.53
CA ARG A 80 4.55 8.25 5.51
C ARG A 80 3.13 8.53 5.05
N ALA A 81 2.87 9.74 4.53
CA ALA A 81 1.54 10.12 4.04
C ALA A 81 1.11 9.30 2.82
N VAL A 82 2.01 9.07 1.85
CA VAL A 82 1.75 8.22 0.68
C VAL A 82 1.49 6.78 1.11
N LEU A 83 2.31 6.21 1.99
CA LEU A 83 2.13 4.86 2.50
C LEU A 83 0.81 4.70 3.27
N ALA A 84 0.47 5.66 4.13
CA ALA A 84 -0.78 5.65 4.88
C ALA A 84 -2.00 5.67 3.94
N TRP A 85 -1.99 6.54 2.94
CA TRP A 85 -3.06 6.61 1.92
C TRP A 85 -3.17 5.31 1.11
N HIS A 86 -2.04 4.72 0.76
CA HIS A 86 -1.98 3.47 0.00
C HIS A 86 -2.54 2.29 0.81
N ARG A 87 -2.26 2.24 2.12
CA ARG A 87 -2.78 1.20 3.02
C ARG A 87 -4.28 1.36 3.32
N ASP A 88 -4.73 2.57 3.56
CA ASP A 88 -6.10 2.87 3.92
C ASP A 88 -6.51 4.25 3.40
N GLY A 89 -6.80 4.31 2.12
CA GLY A 89 -7.32 5.50 1.45
C GLY A 89 -8.83 5.68 1.61
N ARG A 90 -9.51 4.92 2.48
CA ARG A 90 -10.96 5.05 2.68
C ARG A 90 -11.30 6.39 3.33
N CYS A 91 -12.34 7.02 2.83
CA CYS A 91 -12.88 8.22 3.45
C CYS A 91 -13.50 7.88 4.81
N LYS A 92 -12.93 8.41 5.89
CA LYS A 92 -13.40 8.17 7.26
C LYS A 92 -14.78 8.80 7.54
N HIS A 93 -15.18 9.80 6.75
CA HIS A 93 -16.44 10.50 6.94
C HIS A 93 -17.66 9.67 6.48
N CYS A 94 -17.48 8.82 5.49
CA CYS A 94 -18.51 7.93 4.99
C CYS A 94 -18.11 6.43 5.06
N ASP A 95 -17.07 6.10 5.80
CA ASP A 95 -16.53 4.74 5.92
C ASP A 95 -16.23 4.06 4.57
N GLY A 96 -15.88 4.84 3.56
CA GLY A 96 -15.58 4.33 2.23
C GLY A 96 -16.79 4.15 1.31
N HIS A 97 -18.01 4.42 1.77
CA HIS A 97 -19.23 4.22 0.97
C HIS A 97 -19.46 5.25 -0.14
N GLY A 98 -18.87 6.44 -0.02
CA GLY A 98 -19.11 7.55 -0.96
C GLY A 98 -20.39 8.34 -0.65
N PHE A 99 -21.32 7.78 0.10
CA PHE A 99 -22.60 8.35 0.51
C PHE A 99 -22.72 8.41 2.02
N LEU A 100 -23.56 9.31 2.51
CA LEU A 100 -23.82 9.42 3.95
C LEU A 100 -24.74 8.27 4.40
N LYS A 101 -24.58 7.84 5.65
CA LYS A 101 -25.50 6.87 6.26
C LYS A 101 -26.84 7.54 6.57
N LEU A 102 -27.91 6.78 6.44
CA LEU A 102 -29.23 7.21 6.91
C LEU A 102 -29.27 7.21 8.44
N ASP A 103 -29.77 8.31 9.00
CA ASP A 103 -29.97 8.40 10.45
C ASP A 103 -31.06 7.42 10.89
N GLY A 104 -30.71 6.50 11.81
CA GLY A 104 -31.65 5.55 12.42
C GLY A 104 -32.12 4.39 11.53
N ALA A 105 -31.58 4.21 10.33
CA ALA A 105 -31.93 3.10 9.45
C ALA A 105 -30.66 2.41 8.87
N PRO A 106 -30.68 1.09 8.65
CA PRO A 106 -29.61 0.41 7.96
C PRO A 106 -29.68 0.76 6.46
N GLY A 107 -28.80 1.64 6.00
CA GLY A 107 -28.74 2.03 4.59
C GLY A 107 -27.89 3.28 4.34
N LEU A 108 -27.70 3.55 3.05
CA LEU A 108 -27.03 4.77 2.58
C LEU A 108 -28.09 5.72 2.04
N SER A 109 -27.90 7.02 2.28
CA SER A 109 -28.73 8.07 1.68
C SER A 109 -28.31 8.32 0.23
N ASP A 110 -29.13 9.04 -0.53
CA ASP A 110 -28.79 9.52 -1.87
C ASP A 110 -27.80 10.70 -1.83
N GLN A 111 -27.45 11.18 -0.62
CA GLN A 111 -26.57 12.31 -0.44
C GLN A 111 -25.11 11.86 -0.51
N GLN A 112 -24.40 12.37 -1.51
CA GLN A 112 -22.97 12.12 -1.67
C GLN A 112 -22.17 12.72 -0.53
N CYS A 113 -21.16 12.00 -0.07
CA CYS A 113 -20.21 12.50 0.90
C CYS A 113 -19.38 13.65 0.29
N GLN A 114 -19.50 14.84 0.86
CA GLN A 114 -18.81 16.04 0.38
C GLN A 114 -17.27 15.93 0.52
N HIS A 115 -16.78 15.19 1.53
CA HIS A 115 -15.34 15.01 1.76
C HIS A 115 -14.65 14.26 0.62
N CYS A 116 -15.25 13.18 0.14
CA CYS A 116 -14.69 12.36 -0.93
C CYS A 116 -15.41 12.55 -2.28
N ARG A 117 -16.45 13.40 -2.34
CA ARG A 117 -17.26 13.67 -3.53
C ARG A 117 -17.82 12.39 -4.18
N GLY A 118 -18.34 11.50 -3.36
CA GLY A 118 -18.93 10.24 -3.82
C GLY A 118 -17.94 9.10 -4.09
N SER A 119 -16.63 9.36 -4.10
CA SER A 119 -15.61 8.35 -4.46
C SER A 119 -15.37 7.29 -3.38
N GLY A 120 -15.79 7.53 -2.14
CA GLY A 120 -15.49 6.67 -1.00
C GLY A 120 -14.03 6.73 -0.52
N ARG A 121 -13.14 7.46 -1.22
CA ARG A 121 -11.71 7.56 -0.91
C ARG A 121 -11.32 8.99 -0.53
N ILE A 122 -10.30 9.11 0.31
CA ILE A 122 -9.69 10.40 0.63
C ILE A 122 -9.02 10.93 -0.65
N PRO A 123 -9.34 12.16 -1.11
CA PRO A 123 -8.68 12.74 -2.27
C PRO A 123 -7.18 12.88 -2.03
N PHE A 124 -6.38 12.18 -2.83
CA PHE A 124 -4.93 12.15 -2.70
C PHE A 124 -4.31 13.55 -2.73
N ASP A 125 -4.75 14.35 -3.70
CA ASP A 125 -4.20 15.67 -3.96
C ASP A 125 -4.38 16.65 -2.79
N ARG A 126 -5.38 16.44 -1.94
CA ARG A 126 -5.63 17.31 -0.77
C ARG A 126 -4.68 17.06 0.40
N GLN A 127 -3.87 16.01 0.33
CA GLN A 127 -2.95 15.65 1.41
C GLN A 127 -1.58 16.33 1.27
N PHE A 128 -1.32 16.93 0.10
CA PHE A 128 -0.01 17.50 -0.20
C PHE A 128 -0.15 18.94 -0.69
N PRO A 129 0.77 19.84 -0.30
CA PRO A 129 0.84 21.17 -0.88
C PRO A 129 1.19 21.09 -2.37
N MET A 130 0.72 22.08 -3.15
CA MET A 130 0.83 22.08 -4.61
C MET A 130 2.25 21.88 -5.12
N GLU A 131 3.23 22.51 -4.46
CA GLU A 131 4.66 22.43 -4.82
C GLU A 131 5.24 21.03 -4.66
N ARG A 132 4.56 20.13 -3.94
CA ARG A 132 5.01 18.76 -3.66
C ARG A 132 4.12 17.70 -4.28
N LEU A 133 3.00 18.11 -4.83
CA LEU A 133 2.00 17.19 -5.34
C LEU A 133 2.53 16.31 -6.48
N GLU A 134 3.37 16.86 -7.36
CA GLU A 134 4.00 16.10 -8.44
C GLU A 134 4.90 14.98 -7.89
N LEU A 135 5.74 15.28 -6.90
CA LEU A 135 6.60 14.30 -6.24
C LEU A 135 5.79 13.22 -5.53
N ALA A 136 4.69 13.61 -4.86
CA ALA A 136 3.82 12.67 -4.17
C ALA A 136 3.11 11.73 -5.14
N ARG A 137 2.57 12.24 -6.25
CA ARG A 137 1.95 11.44 -7.32
C ARG A 137 2.94 10.49 -7.97
N TRP A 138 4.15 10.99 -8.26
CA TRP A 138 5.21 10.14 -8.79
C TRP A 138 5.54 8.99 -7.84
N LEU A 139 5.68 9.27 -6.52
CA LEU A 139 5.97 8.25 -5.53
C LEU A 139 4.85 7.21 -5.42
N ALA A 140 3.58 7.64 -5.42
CA ALA A 140 2.44 6.73 -5.39
C ALA A 140 2.45 5.78 -6.62
N ALA A 141 2.68 6.34 -7.81
CA ALA A 141 2.78 5.53 -9.04
C ALA A 141 3.97 4.56 -9.02
N GLU A 142 5.08 4.94 -8.39
CA GLU A 142 6.25 4.07 -8.23
C GLU A 142 5.96 2.91 -7.27
N VAL A 143 5.24 3.16 -6.16
CA VAL A 143 4.78 2.12 -5.23
C VAL A 143 3.88 1.11 -5.96
N ASP A 144 2.92 1.58 -6.75
CA ASP A 144 2.04 0.71 -7.54
C ASP A 144 2.82 -0.14 -8.54
N ARG A 145 3.81 0.45 -9.23
CA ARG A 145 4.67 -0.26 -10.18
C ARG A 145 5.48 -1.36 -9.51
N GLU A 146 6.12 -1.05 -8.39
CA GLU A 146 6.93 -2.00 -7.64
C GLU A 146 6.08 -3.17 -7.10
N GLN A 147 4.85 -2.91 -6.68
CA GLN A 147 3.93 -3.96 -6.29
C GLN A 147 3.52 -4.87 -7.43
N GLN A 148 3.23 -4.30 -8.62
CA GLN A 148 2.89 -5.08 -9.80
C GLN A 148 4.03 -5.99 -10.23
N ILE A 149 5.26 -5.47 -10.29
CA ILE A 149 6.46 -6.26 -10.62
C ILE A 149 6.65 -7.40 -9.62
N ALA A 150 6.54 -7.11 -8.33
CA ALA A 150 6.67 -8.13 -7.28
C ALA A 150 5.58 -9.19 -7.36
N GLY A 151 4.34 -8.80 -7.62
CA GLY A 151 3.21 -9.71 -7.78
C GLY A 151 3.42 -10.68 -8.95
N VAL A 152 3.82 -10.17 -10.10
CA VAL A 152 4.12 -10.99 -11.29
C VAL A 152 5.26 -11.96 -11.02
N GLU A 153 6.36 -11.51 -10.39
CA GLU A 153 7.51 -12.36 -10.09
C GLU A 153 7.15 -13.44 -9.05
N ALA A 154 6.36 -13.09 -8.04
CA ALA A 154 5.87 -14.04 -7.04
C ALA A 154 5.00 -15.13 -7.69
N MET A 155 4.06 -14.75 -8.55
CA MET A 155 3.19 -15.68 -9.27
C MET A 155 3.98 -16.59 -10.22
N ARG A 156 4.97 -16.05 -10.94
CA ARG A 156 5.83 -16.85 -11.81
C ARG A 156 6.59 -17.92 -11.05
N ARG A 157 7.12 -17.59 -9.86
CA ARG A 157 7.86 -18.56 -9.02
C ARG A 157 6.96 -19.60 -8.39
N LEU A 158 5.75 -19.22 -7.99
CA LEU A 158 4.76 -20.19 -7.50
C LEU A 158 4.36 -21.17 -8.60
N ALA A 159 4.09 -20.69 -9.81
CA ALA A 159 3.74 -21.55 -10.95
C ALA A 159 4.85 -22.57 -11.31
N GLN A 160 6.14 -22.22 -11.12
CA GLN A 160 7.26 -23.13 -11.34
C GLN A 160 7.39 -24.22 -10.27
N ARG A 161 6.74 -24.08 -9.11
CA ARG A 161 6.77 -25.03 -7.99
C ARG A 161 5.52 -25.91 -7.88
N MET A 162 4.49 -25.57 -8.64
CA MET A 162 3.30 -26.42 -8.72
C MET A 162 3.57 -27.52 -9.74
N PRO A 163 3.34 -28.80 -9.36
CA PRO A 163 3.52 -29.96 -10.25
C PRO A 163 2.51 -29.94 -11.40
#